data_665ca9014559b54a65c6bb1b1e61a123
#
_entry.id   665ca9014559b54a65c6bb1b1e61a123
#
_cell.length_a   1.000
_cell.length_b   1.000
_cell.length_c   1.000
_cell.angle_alpha   90.00
_cell.angle_beta   90.00
_cell.angle_gamma   90.00
#
_symmetry.space_group_name_H-M   'P 1'
#
loop_
_entity.id
_entity.type
_entity.pdbx_description
1 polymer ?
#
loop_
_entity_poly.entity_id
_entity_poly.type
_entity_poly.pdbx_seq_one_letter_code
_entity_poly.pdbx_strand_id
1 'polypeptide(L)'
;MAFLIVLLVIILIIAFKTIRIVRQSEVYIIERLGKFYKIADAGLTIVVPFFDHVRSIVSLKQQTMDIPPQGVITKDNVTITIDTVVFYKVTDPAKAVYEIQSLKKGIEYLAITTIRDIVGKMDLDSTFSSRDAINDKLRVLLDEATDQWGCKIDRVEIKDITPPADIRDAMEKQMNAERNKRALILQAEGERQSAI
;
A
#
# COMPACT_ATOMS: atom_id res chain seq x y z
N MET A 1 17.93 35.55 -46.47
CA MET A 1 17.82 36.17 -45.13
C MET A 1 16.62 35.66 -44.37
N ALA A 2 15.36 35.86 -44.82
CA ALA A 2 14.18 35.39 -44.12
C ALA A 2 14.13 33.88 -43.81
N PHE A 3 14.55 33.04 -44.78
CA PHE A 3 14.63 31.58 -44.61
C PHE A 3 15.59 31.15 -43.47
N LEU A 4 16.76 31.78 -43.38
CA LEU A 4 17.73 31.50 -42.32
C LEU A 4 17.22 31.91 -40.95
N ILE A 5 16.47 33.03 -40.86
CA ILE A 5 15.84 33.48 -39.60
C ILE A 5 14.78 32.48 -39.18
N VAL A 6 13.92 32.03 -40.07
CA VAL A 6 12.88 31.02 -39.78
C VAL A 6 13.50 29.70 -39.32
N LEU A 7 14.54 29.24 -40.00
CA LEU A 7 15.25 28.00 -39.61
C LEU A 7 15.87 28.12 -38.24
N LEU A 8 16.52 29.26 -37.93
CA LEU A 8 17.09 29.52 -36.60
C LEU A 8 16.05 29.54 -35.50
N VAL A 9 14.90 30.17 -35.74
CA VAL A 9 13.77 30.17 -34.78
C VAL A 9 13.24 28.77 -34.52
N ILE A 10 13.09 27.94 -35.55
CA ILE A 10 12.65 26.54 -35.41
C ILE A 10 13.66 25.74 -34.60
N ILE A 11 14.95 25.87 -34.83
CA ILE A 11 16.01 25.20 -34.08
C ILE A 11 15.93 25.64 -32.59
N LEU A 12 15.73 26.91 -32.35
CA LEU A 12 15.67 27.47 -31.00
C LEU A 12 14.42 26.96 -30.23
N ILE A 13 13.28 26.87 -30.91
CA ILE A 13 12.05 26.30 -30.33
C ILE A 13 12.25 24.80 -30.00
N ILE A 14 12.87 24.05 -30.88
CA ILE A 14 13.18 22.63 -30.65
C ILE A 14 14.13 22.48 -29.46
N ALA A 15 15.19 23.30 -29.37
CA ALA A 15 16.16 23.28 -28.29
C ALA A 15 15.48 23.55 -26.93
N PHE A 16 14.58 24.56 -26.86
CA PHE A 16 13.82 24.82 -25.63
C PHE A 16 12.88 23.69 -25.26
N LYS A 17 12.25 23.02 -26.20
CA LYS A 17 11.36 21.86 -25.92
C LYS A 17 12.13 20.59 -25.55
N THR A 18 13.39 20.52 -25.85
CA THR A 18 14.25 19.36 -25.57
C THR A 18 14.65 19.26 -24.11
N ILE A 19 14.72 20.40 -23.40
CA ILE A 19 15.12 20.44 -22.01
C ILE A 19 13.89 20.25 -21.14
N ARG A 20 13.91 19.23 -20.27
CA ARG A 20 12.89 18.96 -19.25
C ARG A 20 13.52 18.98 -17.86
N ILE A 21 12.79 19.54 -16.89
CA ILE A 21 13.18 19.52 -15.48
C ILE A 21 12.35 18.45 -14.80
N VAL A 22 13.02 17.47 -14.24
CA VAL A 22 12.41 16.41 -13.40
C VAL A 22 12.43 16.88 -11.96
N ARG A 23 11.29 16.77 -11.28
CA ARG A 23 11.17 17.20 -9.88
C ARG A 23 11.86 16.21 -8.94
N GLN A 24 12.25 16.71 -7.76
CA GLN A 24 12.81 15.87 -6.71
C GLN A 24 11.81 14.76 -6.30
N SER A 25 12.34 13.54 -6.14
CA SER A 25 11.57 12.33 -5.80
C SER A 25 10.57 11.88 -6.89
N GLU A 26 10.72 12.36 -8.11
CA GLU A 26 10.05 11.85 -9.30
C GLU A 26 11.10 11.36 -10.29
N VAL A 27 10.71 10.39 -11.11
CA VAL A 27 11.52 9.93 -12.24
C VAL A 27 10.64 9.84 -13.48
N TYR A 28 11.21 10.13 -14.63
CA TYR A 28 10.54 10.02 -15.92
C TYR A 28 11.03 8.77 -16.64
N ILE A 29 10.08 7.91 -17.02
CA ILE A 29 10.35 6.79 -17.90
C ILE A 29 10.30 7.30 -19.34
N ILE A 30 11.43 7.26 -20.04
CA ILE A 30 11.56 7.77 -21.40
C ILE A 30 11.65 6.59 -22.35
N GLU A 31 10.75 6.57 -23.34
CA GLU A 31 10.74 5.65 -24.47
C GLU A 31 11.31 6.37 -25.71
N ARG A 32 12.09 5.65 -26.48
CA ARG A 32 12.56 6.09 -27.80
C ARG A 32 12.02 5.17 -28.87
N LEU A 33 11.20 5.70 -29.77
CA LEU A 33 10.54 4.93 -30.84
C LEU A 33 9.78 3.71 -30.30
N GLY A 34 9.10 3.87 -29.15
CA GLY A 34 8.30 2.79 -28.52
C GLY A 34 9.10 1.76 -27.72
N LYS A 35 10.41 1.92 -27.55
CA LYS A 35 11.25 1.06 -26.70
C LYS A 35 11.72 1.83 -25.47
N PHE A 36 11.82 1.15 -24.35
CA PHE A 36 12.46 1.70 -23.15
C PHE A 36 13.86 2.21 -23.51
N TYR A 37 14.15 3.46 -23.17
CA TYR A 37 15.44 4.08 -23.42
C TYR A 37 16.22 4.36 -22.14
N LYS A 38 15.64 5.13 -21.23
CA LYS A 38 16.27 5.48 -19.95
C LYS A 38 15.27 5.93 -18.91
N ILE A 39 15.70 5.88 -17.67
CA ILE A 39 15.06 6.57 -16.54
C ILE A 39 15.77 7.91 -16.38
N ALA A 40 15.01 8.99 -16.31
CA ALA A 40 15.54 10.31 -16.02
C ALA A 40 15.26 10.68 -14.57
N ASP A 41 16.33 10.80 -13.79
CA ASP A 41 16.31 11.21 -12.39
C ASP A 41 16.07 12.72 -12.26
N ALA A 42 15.88 13.17 -10.98
CA ALA A 42 15.66 14.57 -10.67
C ALA A 42 16.79 15.47 -11.19
N GLY A 43 16.40 16.56 -11.81
CA GLY A 43 17.31 17.54 -12.41
C GLY A 43 17.00 17.81 -13.87
N LEU A 44 18.00 18.28 -14.62
CA LEU A 44 17.88 18.59 -16.03
C LEU A 44 18.05 17.30 -16.86
N THR A 45 17.07 17.00 -17.70
CA THR A 45 17.14 15.90 -18.66
C THR A 45 16.84 16.37 -20.07
N ILE A 46 17.48 15.72 -21.04
CA ILE A 46 17.29 15.96 -22.47
C ILE A 46 16.33 14.92 -23.00
N VAL A 47 15.21 15.39 -23.58
CA VAL A 47 14.18 14.59 -24.23
C VAL A 47 14.08 15.09 -25.68
N VAL A 48 14.55 14.30 -26.64
CA VAL A 48 14.58 14.71 -28.04
C VAL A 48 13.16 14.66 -28.61
N PRO A 49 12.56 15.82 -29.00
CA PRO A 49 11.22 15.83 -29.59
C PRO A 49 11.16 14.94 -30.83
N PHE A 50 10.00 14.35 -31.09
CA PHE A 50 9.70 13.37 -32.15
C PHE A 50 10.24 11.95 -31.93
N PHE A 51 11.41 11.77 -31.29
CA PHE A 51 12.02 10.45 -31.07
C PHE A 51 11.74 9.93 -29.67
N ASP A 52 11.79 10.82 -28.66
CA ASP A 52 11.64 10.47 -27.27
C ASP A 52 10.25 10.85 -26.75
N HIS A 53 9.63 9.93 -26.03
CA HIS A 53 8.35 10.12 -25.38
C HIS A 53 8.45 9.80 -23.89
N VAL A 54 7.87 10.68 -23.04
CA VAL A 54 7.75 10.39 -21.60
C VAL A 54 6.56 9.47 -21.42
N ARG A 55 6.81 8.20 -21.15
CA ARG A 55 5.79 7.16 -20.97
C ARG A 55 5.01 7.37 -19.67
N SER A 56 5.73 7.60 -18.58
CA SER A 56 5.14 7.76 -17.25
C SER A 56 6.04 8.60 -16.36
N ILE A 57 5.42 9.27 -15.40
CA ILE A 57 6.09 9.95 -14.29
C ILE A 57 5.82 9.12 -13.05
N VAL A 58 6.87 8.61 -12.43
CA VAL A 58 6.77 7.73 -11.26
C VAL A 58 7.28 8.49 -10.04
N SER A 59 6.47 8.52 -8.98
CA SER A 59 6.88 9.08 -7.69
C SER A 59 7.62 8.02 -6.87
N LEU A 60 8.81 8.36 -6.37
CA LEU A 60 9.61 7.53 -5.47
C LEU A 60 9.26 7.76 -3.99
N LYS A 61 8.35 8.69 -3.71
CA LYS A 61 7.86 8.94 -2.35
C LYS A 61 7.04 7.75 -1.88
N GLN A 62 7.03 7.54 -0.57
CA GLN A 62 6.08 6.63 0.05
C GLN A 62 4.65 7.08 -0.27
N GLN A 63 3.85 6.13 -0.69
CA GLN A 63 2.45 6.31 -1.04
C GLN A 63 1.59 5.49 -0.09
N THR A 64 0.39 5.98 0.16
CA THR A 64 -0.62 5.31 0.97
C THR A 64 -1.75 4.87 0.06
N MET A 65 -2.24 3.66 0.29
CA MET A 65 -3.38 3.12 -0.43
C MET A 65 -4.37 2.52 0.57
N ASP A 66 -5.58 3.07 0.59
CA ASP A 66 -6.70 2.47 1.31
C ASP A 66 -7.24 1.28 0.52
N ILE A 67 -7.34 0.14 1.19
CA ILE A 67 -8.02 -1.05 0.67
C ILE A 67 -9.48 -0.97 1.13
N PRO A 68 -10.44 -1.06 0.21
CA PRO A 68 -11.86 -1.00 0.59
C PRO A 68 -12.21 -2.06 1.64
N PRO A 69 -13.15 -1.79 2.55
CA PRO A 69 -13.60 -2.77 3.54
C PRO A 69 -14.01 -4.08 2.89
N GLN A 70 -13.44 -5.20 3.35
CA GLN A 70 -13.68 -6.54 2.78
C GLN A 70 -14.38 -7.44 3.78
N GLY A 71 -15.44 -8.10 3.32
CA GLY A 71 -16.07 -9.20 4.07
C GLY A 71 -15.21 -10.45 4.01
N VAL A 72 -14.82 -10.99 5.15
CA VAL A 72 -14.03 -12.21 5.29
C VAL A 72 -14.70 -13.12 6.29
N ILE A 73 -14.68 -14.43 6.03
CA ILE A 73 -15.21 -15.45 6.94
C ILE A 73 -14.04 -16.02 7.73
N THR A 74 -14.12 -15.98 9.04
CA THR A 74 -13.15 -16.57 9.97
C THR A 74 -13.29 -18.09 10.01
N LYS A 75 -12.31 -18.77 10.63
CA LYS A 75 -12.31 -20.23 10.78
C LYS A 75 -13.51 -20.73 11.58
N ASP A 76 -13.98 -19.98 12.55
CA ASP A 76 -15.18 -20.24 13.36
C ASP A 76 -16.50 -19.79 12.69
N ASN A 77 -16.46 -19.55 11.36
CA ASN A 77 -17.60 -19.26 10.50
C ASN A 77 -18.33 -17.93 10.82
N VAL A 78 -17.61 -16.94 11.33
CA VAL A 78 -18.13 -15.58 11.54
C VAL A 78 -17.70 -14.70 10.37
N THR A 79 -18.66 -13.96 9.76
CA THR A 79 -18.36 -12.99 8.72
C THR A 79 -17.97 -11.66 9.37
N ILE A 80 -16.75 -11.20 9.15
CA ILE A 80 -16.25 -9.91 9.64
C ILE A 80 -15.89 -9.00 8.47
N THR A 81 -15.96 -7.70 8.70
CA THR A 81 -15.49 -6.69 7.75
C THR A 81 -14.15 -6.14 8.22
N ILE A 82 -13.15 -6.15 7.34
CA ILE A 82 -11.79 -5.66 7.64
C ILE A 82 -11.47 -4.49 6.73
N ASP A 83 -11.04 -3.39 7.32
CA ASP A 83 -10.53 -2.19 6.66
C ASP A 83 -9.02 -2.10 6.85
N THR A 84 -8.27 -1.87 5.75
CA THR A 84 -6.82 -1.97 5.76
C THR A 84 -6.20 -0.84 4.95
N VAL A 85 -5.02 -0.39 5.38
CA VAL A 85 -4.20 0.58 4.64
C VAL A 85 -2.82 0.00 4.38
N VAL A 86 -2.32 0.20 3.17
CA VAL A 86 -0.99 -0.25 2.72
C VAL A 86 -0.12 0.96 2.45
N PHE A 87 1.09 0.96 3.03
CA PHE A 87 2.13 1.94 2.77
C PHE A 87 3.21 1.31 1.90
N TYR A 88 3.43 1.87 0.73
CA TYR A 88 4.36 1.34 -0.25
C TYR A 88 5.17 2.44 -0.92
N LYS A 89 6.29 2.07 -1.53
CA LYS A 89 7.09 2.95 -2.39
C LYS A 89 7.61 2.19 -3.60
N VAL A 90 7.81 2.89 -4.69
CA VAL A 90 8.43 2.32 -5.89
C VAL A 90 9.94 2.37 -5.72
N THR A 91 10.59 1.22 -5.86
CA THR A 91 12.04 1.04 -5.81
C THR A 91 12.66 0.90 -7.20
N ASP A 92 11.93 0.24 -8.12
CA ASP A 92 12.32 0.11 -9.52
C ASP A 92 11.20 0.66 -10.42
N PRO A 93 11.33 1.92 -10.90
CA PRO A 93 10.31 2.54 -11.73
C PRO A 93 10.07 1.84 -13.07
N ALA A 94 11.09 1.19 -13.65
CA ALA A 94 10.93 0.48 -14.90
C ALA A 94 10.03 -0.75 -14.72
N LYS A 95 10.29 -1.57 -13.70
CA LYS A 95 9.44 -2.72 -13.39
C LYS A 95 8.00 -2.28 -13.07
N ALA A 96 7.83 -1.20 -12.30
CA ALA A 96 6.52 -0.69 -11.92
C ALA A 96 5.65 -0.25 -13.12
N VAL A 97 6.28 0.10 -14.25
CA VAL A 97 5.57 0.56 -15.46
C VAL A 97 5.41 -0.56 -16.50
N TYR A 98 6.36 -1.50 -16.60
CA TYR A 98 6.36 -2.50 -17.66
C TYR A 98 5.94 -3.90 -17.23
N GLU A 99 6.15 -4.28 -15.96
CA GLU A 99 5.83 -5.64 -15.50
C GLU A 99 4.35 -5.79 -15.07
N ILE A 100 3.66 -4.68 -14.79
CA ILE A 100 2.26 -4.71 -14.40
C ILE A 100 1.48 -3.56 -15.03
N GLN A 101 0.27 -3.84 -15.48
CA GLN A 101 -0.59 -2.82 -16.11
C GLN A 101 -1.01 -1.71 -15.14
N SER A 102 -1.28 -2.07 -13.88
CA SER A 102 -1.65 -1.12 -12.83
C SER A 102 -1.13 -1.62 -11.48
N LEU A 103 -0.04 -1.01 -11.02
CA LEU A 103 0.57 -1.34 -9.73
C LEU A 103 -0.44 -1.24 -8.58
N LYS A 104 -1.22 -0.15 -8.54
CA LYS A 104 -2.23 0.05 -7.48
C LYS A 104 -3.24 -1.08 -7.43
N LYS A 105 -3.86 -1.44 -8.57
CA LYS A 105 -4.83 -2.54 -8.63
C LYS A 105 -4.20 -3.88 -8.29
N GLY A 106 -2.96 -4.11 -8.71
CA GLY A 106 -2.25 -5.34 -8.38
C GLY A 106 -2.05 -5.49 -6.88
N ILE A 107 -1.56 -4.45 -6.20
CA ILE A 107 -1.39 -4.44 -4.74
C ILE A 107 -2.75 -4.59 -4.03
N GLU A 108 -3.79 -3.89 -4.50
CA GLU A 108 -5.14 -3.97 -3.93
C GLU A 108 -5.69 -5.40 -3.96
N TYR A 109 -5.70 -6.04 -5.12
CA TYR A 109 -6.20 -7.42 -5.26
C TYR A 109 -5.36 -8.43 -4.47
N LEU A 110 -4.05 -8.25 -4.45
CA LEU A 110 -3.16 -9.10 -3.69
C LEU A 110 -3.42 -8.94 -2.18
N ALA A 111 -3.60 -7.71 -1.69
CA ALA A 111 -3.93 -7.43 -0.30
C ALA A 111 -5.27 -8.10 0.10
N ILE A 112 -6.32 -7.90 -0.70
CA ILE A 112 -7.65 -8.50 -0.45
C ILE A 112 -7.56 -10.04 -0.36
N THR A 113 -6.85 -10.68 -1.29
CA THR A 113 -6.73 -12.14 -1.31
C THR A 113 -5.88 -12.66 -0.15
N THR A 114 -4.81 -11.96 0.19
CA THR A 114 -3.92 -12.35 1.30
C THR A 114 -4.59 -12.14 2.66
N ILE A 115 -5.34 -11.05 2.86
CA ILE A 115 -6.14 -10.82 4.07
C ILE A 115 -7.14 -11.97 4.26
N ARG A 116 -7.85 -12.34 3.19
CA ARG A 116 -8.83 -13.43 3.24
C ARG A 116 -8.18 -14.77 3.60
N ASP A 117 -6.99 -15.06 3.06
CA ASP A 117 -6.26 -16.29 3.38
C ASP A 117 -5.77 -16.34 4.82
N ILE A 118 -5.23 -15.25 5.34
CA ILE A 118 -4.72 -15.18 6.72
C ILE A 118 -5.87 -15.29 7.72
N VAL A 119 -6.89 -14.45 7.56
CA VAL A 119 -8.01 -14.36 8.51
C VAL A 119 -8.91 -15.59 8.42
N GLY A 120 -9.11 -16.17 7.24
CA GLY A 120 -9.87 -17.41 7.09
C GLY A 120 -9.27 -18.63 7.82
N LYS A 121 -8.02 -18.55 8.25
CA LYS A 121 -7.33 -19.57 9.06
C LYS A 121 -7.33 -19.27 10.57
N MET A 122 -7.89 -18.12 10.99
CA MET A 122 -7.89 -17.63 12.37
C MET A 122 -9.31 -17.62 12.92
N ASP A 123 -9.43 -17.88 14.22
CA ASP A 123 -10.68 -17.67 14.95
C ASP A 123 -10.90 -16.17 15.20
N LEU A 124 -12.15 -15.76 15.45
CA LEU A 124 -12.53 -14.36 15.65
C LEU A 124 -11.71 -13.68 16.76
N ASP A 125 -11.63 -14.30 17.94
CA ASP A 125 -10.88 -13.77 19.09
C ASP A 125 -9.39 -13.60 18.78
N SER A 126 -8.80 -14.57 18.05
CA SER A 126 -7.41 -14.51 17.58
C SER A 126 -7.20 -13.37 16.61
N THR A 127 -8.17 -13.10 15.75
CA THR A 127 -8.10 -11.98 14.78
C THR A 127 -8.08 -10.62 15.48
N PHE A 128 -8.82 -10.45 16.54
CA PHE A 128 -8.80 -9.21 17.33
C PHE A 128 -7.53 -9.04 18.17
N SER A 129 -7.05 -10.11 18.79
CA SER A 129 -5.92 -10.07 19.74
C SER A 129 -4.55 -10.05 19.03
N SER A 130 -4.47 -10.51 17.78
CA SER A 130 -3.21 -10.69 17.03
C SER A 130 -3.07 -9.76 15.85
N ARG A 131 -3.61 -8.53 15.91
CA ARG A 131 -3.56 -7.56 14.80
C ARG A 131 -2.15 -7.30 14.32
N ASP A 132 -1.19 -7.12 15.24
CA ASP A 132 0.21 -6.86 14.89
C ASP A 132 0.82 -8.04 14.12
N ALA A 133 0.55 -9.27 14.55
CA ALA A 133 1.01 -10.46 13.85
C ALA A 133 0.40 -10.60 12.45
N ILE A 134 -0.86 -10.20 12.28
CA ILE A 134 -1.53 -10.17 10.96
C ILE A 134 -0.88 -9.10 10.09
N ASN A 135 -0.67 -7.89 10.61
CA ASN A 135 -0.03 -6.79 9.88
C ASN A 135 1.37 -7.18 9.38
N ASP A 136 2.19 -7.78 10.24
CA ASP A 136 3.54 -8.26 9.88
C ASP A 136 3.49 -9.36 8.81
N LYS A 137 2.59 -10.32 8.96
CA LYS A 137 2.43 -11.40 7.99
C LYS A 137 1.94 -10.90 6.64
N LEU A 138 0.98 -9.97 6.64
CA LEU A 138 0.51 -9.28 5.44
C LEU A 138 1.66 -8.55 4.76
N ARG A 139 2.43 -7.76 5.53
CA ARG A 139 3.57 -7.01 5.01
C ARG A 139 4.56 -7.93 4.31
N VAL A 140 4.96 -9.03 4.94
CA VAL A 140 5.95 -9.96 4.37
C VAL A 140 5.45 -10.59 3.08
N LEU A 141 4.21 -11.11 3.06
CA LEU A 141 3.65 -11.76 1.88
C LEU A 141 3.41 -10.78 0.72
N LEU A 142 2.98 -9.56 1.03
CA LEU A 142 2.78 -8.53 0.01
C LEU A 142 4.12 -8.03 -0.53
N ASP A 143 5.12 -7.80 0.31
CA ASP A 143 6.45 -7.35 -0.09
C ASP A 143 7.13 -8.36 -1.03
N GLU A 144 7.10 -9.64 -0.67
CA GLU A 144 7.64 -10.72 -1.49
C GLU A 144 6.96 -10.79 -2.88
N ALA A 145 5.65 -10.68 -2.92
CA ALA A 145 4.90 -10.74 -4.18
C ALA A 145 5.06 -9.48 -5.04
N THR A 146 5.25 -8.30 -4.45
CA THR A 146 5.37 -7.03 -5.18
C THR A 146 6.81 -6.70 -5.62
N ASP A 147 7.81 -7.44 -5.14
CA ASP A 147 9.22 -7.23 -5.52
C ASP A 147 9.42 -7.38 -7.04
N GLN A 148 8.74 -8.34 -7.68
CA GLN A 148 8.76 -8.48 -9.14
C GLN A 148 8.26 -7.24 -9.89
N TRP A 149 7.42 -6.42 -9.27
CA TRP A 149 6.92 -5.16 -9.84
C TRP A 149 7.76 -3.94 -9.44
N GLY A 150 8.91 -4.16 -8.79
CA GLY A 150 9.77 -3.08 -8.32
C GLY A 150 9.11 -2.17 -7.30
N CYS A 151 8.27 -2.74 -6.44
CA CYS A 151 7.56 -2.04 -5.39
C CYS A 151 7.90 -2.68 -4.04
N LYS A 152 8.16 -1.84 -3.04
CA LYS A 152 8.41 -2.26 -1.66
C LYS A 152 7.24 -1.89 -0.77
N ILE A 153 6.76 -2.86 0.00
CA ILE A 153 5.74 -2.64 1.03
C ILE A 153 6.46 -2.31 2.34
N ASP A 154 6.33 -1.06 2.77
CA ASP A 154 6.97 -0.62 4.01
C ASP A 154 6.16 -1.07 5.23
N ARG A 155 4.83 -0.93 5.18
CA ARG A 155 3.93 -1.27 6.28
C ARG A 155 2.52 -1.58 5.79
N VAL A 156 1.83 -2.47 6.50
CA VAL A 156 0.40 -2.74 6.34
C VAL A 156 -0.27 -2.58 7.70
N GLU A 157 -1.39 -1.91 7.74
CA GLU A 157 -2.14 -1.65 8.97
C GLU A 157 -3.61 -1.99 8.79
N ILE A 158 -4.14 -2.79 9.69
CA ILE A 158 -5.58 -2.99 9.82
C ILE A 158 -6.15 -1.78 10.56
N LYS A 159 -7.01 -1.01 9.90
CA LYS A 159 -7.67 0.17 10.47
C LYS A 159 -8.77 -0.25 11.42
N ASP A 160 -9.64 -1.14 10.96
CA ASP A 160 -10.77 -1.63 11.75
C ASP A 160 -11.12 -3.08 11.39
N ILE A 161 -11.67 -3.78 12.39
CA ILE A 161 -12.27 -5.12 12.26
C ILE A 161 -13.66 -5.04 12.85
N THR A 162 -14.68 -5.11 12.00
CA THR A 162 -16.08 -4.96 12.40
C THR A 162 -16.80 -6.30 12.29
N PRO A 163 -17.20 -6.94 13.41
CA PRO A 163 -18.05 -8.12 13.41
C PRO A 163 -19.52 -7.72 13.19
N PRO A 164 -20.43 -8.69 12.87
CA PRO A 164 -21.85 -8.47 12.86
C PRO A 164 -22.37 -7.94 14.20
N ALA A 165 -23.47 -7.19 14.19
CA ALA A 165 -23.99 -6.52 15.39
C ALA A 165 -24.36 -7.47 16.52
N ASP A 166 -24.98 -8.61 16.21
CA ASP A 166 -25.35 -9.66 17.14
C ASP A 166 -24.12 -10.29 17.85
N ILE A 167 -23.07 -10.53 17.10
CA ILE A 167 -21.80 -11.04 17.65
C ILE A 167 -21.11 -10.00 18.52
N ARG A 168 -21.09 -8.74 18.07
CA ARG A 168 -20.52 -7.63 18.86
C ARG A 168 -21.22 -7.47 20.20
N ASP A 169 -22.57 -7.51 20.23
CA ASP A 169 -23.36 -7.38 21.45
C ASP A 169 -23.12 -8.57 22.39
N ALA A 170 -22.96 -9.79 21.87
CA ALA A 170 -22.62 -10.97 22.65
C ALA A 170 -21.21 -10.86 23.25
N MET A 171 -20.21 -10.44 22.48
CA MET A 171 -18.84 -10.22 22.94
C MET A 171 -18.77 -9.14 24.02
N GLU A 172 -19.51 -8.03 23.87
CA GLU A 172 -19.55 -6.97 24.87
C GLU A 172 -20.10 -7.47 26.20
N LYS A 173 -21.20 -8.24 26.20
CA LYS A 173 -21.75 -8.88 27.39
C LYS A 173 -20.75 -9.84 28.03
N GLN A 174 -20.09 -10.67 27.25
CA GLN A 174 -19.08 -11.62 27.74
C GLN A 174 -17.89 -10.88 28.37
N MET A 175 -17.36 -9.86 27.71
CA MET A 175 -16.23 -9.06 28.21
C MET A 175 -16.60 -8.33 29.51
N ASN A 176 -17.80 -7.78 29.61
CA ASN A 176 -18.30 -7.14 30.85
C ASN A 176 -18.41 -8.13 31.98
N ALA A 177 -18.92 -9.34 31.73
CA ALA A 177 -19.00 -10.40 32.73
C ALA A 177 -17.61 -10.85 33.21
N GLU A 178 -16.66 -10.98 32.29
CA GLU A 178 -15.28 -11.36 32.62
C GLU A 178 -14.56 -10.27 33.42
N ARG A 179 -14.73 -8.99 33.04
CA ARG A 179 -14.19 -7.85 33.81
C ARG A 179 -14.73 -7.81 35.22
N ASN A 180 -16.05 -8.02 35.37
CA ASN A 180 -16.69 -8.06 36.70
C ASN A 180 -16.15 -9.22 37.52
N LYS A 181 -15.99 -10.42 36.95
CA LYS A 181 -15.39 -11.57 37.62
C LYS A 181 -13.97 -11.27 38.09
N ARG A 182 -13.13 -10.70 37.22
CA ARG A 182 -11.73 -10.32 37.57
C ARG A 182 -11.71 -9.27 38.69
N ALA A 183 -12.60 -8.27 38.65
CA ALA A 183 -12.70 -7.24 39.67
C ALA A 183 -13.06 -7.84 41.05
N LEU A 184 -14.01 -8.77 41.10
CA LEU A 184 -14.40 -9.47 42.33
C LEU A 184 -13.25 -10.33 42.90
N ILE A 185 -12.49 -11.02 42.02
CA ILE A 185 -11.33 -11.82 42.44
C ILE A 185 -10.25 -10.91 43.04
N LEU A 186 -9.90 -9.81 42.34
CA LEU A 186 -8.90 -8.86 42.85
C LEU A 186 -9.31 -8.19 44.14
N GLN A 187 -10.61 -7.88 44.31
CA GLN A 187 -11.15 -7.34 45.57
C GLN A 187 -11.03 -8.35 46.69
N ALA A 188 -11.42 -9.60 46.47
CA ALA A 188 -11.32 -10.66 47.49
C ALA A 188 -9.88 -10.97 47.88
N GLU A 189 -8.94 -10.93 46.89
CA GLU A 189 -7.51 -11.07 47.17
C GLU A 189 -6.95 -9.90 47.96
N GLY A 190 -7.36 -8.65 47.64
CA GLY A 190 -6.99 -7.45 48.40
C GLY A 190 -7.50 -7.47 49.82
N GLU A 191 -8.75 -7.90 50.06
CA GLU A 191 -9.34 -8.07 51.40
C GLU A 191 -8.57 -9.14 52.21
N ARG A 192 -8.20 -10.24 51.53
CA ARG A 192 -7.39 -11.31 52.16
C ARG A 192 -5.99 -10.82 52.57
N GLN A 193 -5.34 -10.03 51.70
CA GLN A 193 -4.01 -9.47 52.01
C GLN A 193 -4.03 -8.42 53.10
N SER A 194 -5.14 -7.66 53.22
CA SER A 194 -5.29 -6.66 54.28
C SER A 194 -5.68 -7.25 55.65
N ALA A 195 -6.12 -8.51 55.68
CA ALA A 195 -6.52 -9.23 56.91
C ALA A 195 -5.37 -10.08 57.51
N ILE A 196 -4.20 -10.10 56.90
CA ILE A 196 -2.95 -10.72 57.37
C ILE A 196 -2.02 -9.66 57.97
#